data_aa5aa5adc8caf3e359e3a85ca451df29
#
_entry.id   aa5aa5adc8caf3e359e3a85ca451df29
#
_cell.length_a   1.000
_cell.length_b   1.000
_cell.length_c   1.000
_cell.angle_alpha   90.00
_cell.angle_beta   90.00
_cell.angle_gamma   90.00
#
_symmetry.space_group_name_H-M   'P 1'
#
loop_
_entity.id
_entity.type
_entity.pdbx_description
1 polymer ?
#
loop_
_entity_poly.entity_id
_entity_poly.type
_entity_poly.pdbx_seq_one_letter_code
_entity_poly.pdbx_strand_id
1 'polypeptide(L)'
;AIAKAVRLFATYYALDAKAATLLARLGVVASKIKINGPLQQGYVLSETREEDPPIVKQLVTGRPAWMAINVTDRELTAILQAQRVVMRQAHRMLLLITMRPSDEADQILAVAQGLDLNAALWQTGLEIGQNLDVIMIPAQIDLTSCFRLAPLCFLGQSLFETGQGQSPYQAAALGAAIIVGPFVGAHMADYDRLYEAGGLRRVNDPNELATAVLQMSAPEQAAQTSLAAWTVVSQGAEVTDALTALALDQLGG
;
A
#
# COMPACT_ATOMS: atom_id res chain seq x y z
N ALA A 1 -23.57 -28.68 17.24
CA ALA A 1 -23.70 -27.42 17.98
C ALA A 1 -23.68 -26.22 17.03
N ILE A 2 -22.66 -26.04 16.19
CA ILE A 2 -22.48 -24.88 15.29
C ILE A 2 -23.66 -24.69 14.33
N ALA A 3 -24.13 -25.76 13.64
CA ALA A 3 -25.25 -25.68 12.69
C ALA A 3 -26.59 -25.28 13.35
N LYS A 4 -26.78 -25.54 14.65
CA LYS A 4 -27.94 -25.06 15.39
C LYS A 4 -27.83 -23.58 15.71
N ALA A 5 -26.67 -23.12 16.17
CA ALA A 5 -26.42 -21.71 16.50
C ALA A 5 -26.53 -20.81 15.27
N VAL A 6 -25.95 -21.26 14.15
CA VAL A 6 -25.95 -20.53 12.89
C VAL A 6 -27.38 -20.26 12.38
N ARG A 7 -28.38 -21.10 12.65
CA ARG A 7 -29.77 -20.90 12.18
C ARG A 7 -30.58 -19.86 12.97
N LEU A 8 -30.05 -19.35 14.08
CA LEU A 8 -30.76 -18.41 14.96
C LEU A 8 -30.70 -16.95 14.48
N PHE A 9 -29.78 -16.64 13.57
CA PHE A 9 -29.62 -15.26 13.10
C PHE A 9 -30.64 -14.89 12.00
N ALA A 10 -31.03 -13.64 11.96
CA ALA A 10 -32.00 -13.12 11.02
C ALA A 10 -31.42 -13.01 9.60
N THR A 11 -30.19 -12.52 9.48
CA THR A 11 -29.49 -12.29 8.21
C THR A 11 -28.01 -12.62 8.34
N TYR A 12 -27.39 -13.05 7.25
CA TYR A 12 -25.97 -13.36 7.13
C TYR A 12 -25.37 -12.52 6.02
N TYR A 13 -24.28 -11.87 6.32
CA TYR A 13 -23.49 -11.13 5.35
C TYR A 13 -22.23 -11.94 5.06
N ALA A 14 -22.19 -12.54 3.88
CA ALA A 14 -21.07 -13.37 3.43
C ALA A 14 -20.04 -12.51 2.72
N LEU A 15 -18.77 -12.80 2.99
CA LEU A 15 -17.62 -12.16 2.35
C LEU A 15 -17.63 -12.37 0.82
N ASP A 16 -17.93 -13.59 0.40
CA ASP A 16 -17.89 -14.04 -0.99
C ASP A 16 -18.85 -15.20 -1.24
N ALA A 17 -18.87 -15.69 -2.47
CA ALA A 17 -19.69 -16.85 -2.86
C ALA A 17 -19.27 -18.14 -2.15
N LYS A 18 -17.99 -18.30 -1.77
CA LYS A 18 -17.51 -19.47 -1.03
C LYS A 18 -18.07 -19.46 0.39
N ALA A 19 -18.02 -18.32 1.07
CA ALA A 19 -18.61 -18.14 2.39
C ALA A 19 -20.14 -18.36 2.36
N ALA A 20 -20.82 -17.84 1.36
CA ALA A 20 -22.26 -18.06 1.16
C ALA A 20 -22.59 -19.54 0.96
N THR A 21 -21.79 -20.27 0.19
CA THR A 21 -21.92 -21.72 -0.01
C THR A 21 -21.72 -22.50 1.29
N LEU A 22 -20.75 -22.10 2.11
CA LEU A 22 -20.53 -22.71 3.43
C LEU A 22 -21.72 -22.51 4.36
N LEU A 23 -22.27 -21.31 4.40
CA LEU A 23 -23.47 -21.00 5.19
C LEU A 23 -24.67 -21.85 4.74
N ALA A 24 -24.87 -21.99 3.43
CA ALA A 24 -25.93 -22.84 2.88
C ALA A 24 -25.74 -24.32 3.27
N ARG A 25 -24.50 -24.84 3.24
CA ARG A 25 -24.17 -26.21 3.71
C ARG A 25 -24.44 -26.39 5.21
N LEU A 26 -24.31 -25.36 6.01
CA LEU A 26 -24.68 -25.37 7.43
C LEU A 26 -26.20 -25.29 7.66
N GLY A 27 -26.99 -25.18 6.59
CA GLY A 27 -28.44 -25.19 6.60
C GLY A 27 -29.06 -23.81 6.79
N VAL A 28 -28.33 -22.75 6.41
CA VAL A 28 -28.91 -21.39 6.32
C VAL A 28 -29.71 -21.30 5.02
N VAL A 29 -30.91 -20.75 5.10
CA VAL A 29 -31.78 -20.52 3.95
C VAL A 29 -31.19 -19.43 3.06
N ALA A 30 -31.13 -19.65 1.75
CA ALA A 30 -30.51 -18.74 0.79
C ALA A 30 -31.02 -17.29 0.86
N SER A 31 -32.32 -17.10 1.15
CA SER A 31 -32.91 -15.75 1.30
C SER A 31 -32.37 -14.95 2.49
N LYS A 32 -31.70 -15.61 3.45
CA LYS A 32 -31.06 -14.97 4.59
C LYS A 32 -29.58 -14.64 4.32
N ILE A 33 -29.01 -15.09 3.20
CA ILE A 33 -27.59 -14.90 2.89
C ILE A 33 -27.47 -13.77 1.87
N LYS A 34 -26.74 -12.74 2.23
CA LYS A 34 -26.38 -11.61 1.36
C LYS A 34 -24.87 -11.62 1.15
N ILE A 35 -24.41 -11.55 -0.09
CA ILE A 35 -22.97 -11.44 -0.41
C ILE A 35 -22.68 -9.94 -0.53
N ASN A 36 -21.98 -9.40 0.45
CA ASN A 36 -21.68 -7.97 0.52
C ASN A 36 -20.21 -7.64 0.32
N GLY A 37 -19.33 -8.64 0.28
CA GLY A 37 -17.88 -8.40 0.26
C GLY A 37 -17.26 -8.28 1.67
N PRO A 38 -15.99 -7.94 1.74
CA PRO A 38 -15.27 -7.81 3.01
C PRO A 38 -15.70 -6.59 3.79
N LEU A 39 -15.80 -6.75 5.11
CA LEU A 39 -15.79 -5.63 6.02
C LEU A 39 -14.38 -5.03 6.01
N GLN A 40 -14.27 -3.80 5.58
CA GLN A 40 -13.02 -3.05 5.64
C GLN A 40 -13.22 -1.78 6.46
N GLN A 41 -12.24 -1.48 7.28
CA GLN A 41 -12.20 -0.18 7.90
C GLN A 41 -12.07 0.86 6.78
N GLY A 42 -13.06 1.73 6.64
CA GLY A 42 -12.97 2.86 5.72
C GLY A 42 -11.76 3.70 6.11
N TYR A 43 -10.79 3.84 5.22
CA TYR A 43 -9.77 4.87 5.41
C TYR A 43 -10.44 6.21 5.15
N VAL A 44 -10.92 6.83 6.21
CA VAL A 44 -11.35 8.22 6.15
C VAL A 44 -10.09 9.01 5.81
N LEU A 45 -10.01 9.46 4.57
CA LEU A 45 -9.03 10.47 4.21
C LEU A 45 -9.33 11.64 5.15
N SER A 46 -8.44 11.91 6.08
CA SER A 46 -8.59 13.07 6.96
C SER A 46 -8.86 14.28 6.08
N GLU A 47 -10.07 14.82 6.16
CA GLU A 47 -10.46 16.03 5.39
C GLU A 47 -9.71 17.28 5.87
N THR A 48 -8.94 17.16 6.94
CA THR A 48 -8.02 18.21 7.34
C THR A 48 -6.96 18.34 6.23
N ARG A 49 -7.26 19.25 5.30
CA ARG A 49 -6.27 19.86 4.43
C ARG A 49 -5.33 20.70 5.33
N GLU A 50 -4.51 20.03 6.10
CA GLU A 50 -3.29 20.66 6.55
C GLU A 50 -2.54 21.08 5.29
N GLU A 51 -1.98 22.28 5.31
CA GLU A 51 -1.14 22.75 4.21
C GLU A 51 -0.12 21.66 3.88
N ASP A 52 0.03 21.33 2.59
CA ASP A 52 0.99 20.31 2.17
C ASP A 52 2.34 20.56 2.84
N PRO A 53 2.93 19.53 3.46
CA PRO A 53 4.23 19.69 4.10
C PRO A 53 5.24 20.33 3.12
N PRO A 54 6.20 21.12 3.60
CA PRO A 54 7.19 21.76 2.73
C PRO A 54 7.89 20.83 1.76
N ILE A 55 8.06 19.55 2.14
CA ILE A 55 8.61 18.50 1.26
C ILE A 55 7.75 18.30 0.00
N VAL A 56 6.41 18.31 0.14
CA VAL A 56 5.49 18.14 -1.00
C VAL A 56 5.68 19.30 -1.98
N LYS A 57 5.73 20.51 -1.47
CA LYS A 57 5.91 21.72 -2.29
C LYS A 57 7.26 21.71 -3.04
N GLN A 58 8.31 21.17 -2.44
CA GLN A 58 9.64 21.08 -3.04
C GLN A 58 9.80 19.94 -4.07
N LEU A 59 9.18 18.80 -3.82
CA LEU A 59 9.29 17.60 -4.69
C LEU A 59 8.37 17.65 -5.91
N VAL A 60 7.28 18.40 -5.87
CA VAL A 60 6.34 18.58 -7.01
C VAL A 60 6.98 19.27 -8.23
N THR A 61 8.24 19.66 -8.18
CA THR A 61 8.97 20.35 -9.27
C THR A 61 9.26 19.48 -10.51
N GLY A 62 8.46 18.43 -10.76
CA GLY A 62 8.47 17.71 -12.06
C GLY A 62 9.52 16.64 -12.22
N ARG A 63 10.00 16.06 -11.11
CA ARG A 63 10.89 14.92 -11.11
C ARG A 63 10.10 13.64 -10.83
N PRO A 64 10.17 12.58 -11.66
CA PRO A 64 9.47 11.33 -11.38
C PRO A 64 10.04 10.68 -10.12
N ALA A 65 9.16 10.18 -9.26
CA ALA A 65 9.54 9.55 -8.01
C ALA A 65 8.76 8.25 -7.77
N TRP A 66 9.38 7.32 -7.07
CA TRP A 66 8.74 6.17 -6.44
C TRP A 66 9.11 6.10 -4.98
N MET A 67 8.33 5.38 -4.20
CA MET A 67 8.46 5.36 -2.76
C MET A 67 8.60 3.94 -2.23
N ALA A 68 9.42 3.75 -1.20
CA ALA A 68 9.51 2.52 -0.43
C ALA A 68 9.11 2.80 1.03
N ILE A 69 8.11 2.04 1.53
CA ILE A 69 7.48 2.26 2.83
C ILE A 69 7.78 1.09 3.76
N ASN A 70 8.11 1.38 5.03
CA ASN A 70 8.34 0.38 6.08
C ASN A 70 9.38 -0.68 5.68
N VAL A 71 10.46 -0.23 5.08
CA VAL A 71 11.56 -1.07 4.61
C VAL A 71 12.30 -1.66 5.80
N THR A 72 12.60 -2.95 5.75
CA THR A 72 13.49 -3.59 6.74
C THR A 72 14.96 -3.38 6.36
N ASP A 73 15.88 -3.54 7.33
CA ASP A 73 17.32 -3.41 7.09
C ASP A 73 17.81 -4.39 5.99
N ARG A 74 17.21 -5.59 5.94
CA ARG A 74 17.51 -6.58 4.89
C ARG A 74 17.03 -6.16 3.52
N GLU A 75 15.89 -5.46 3.44
CA GLU A 75 15.32 -4.95 2.19
C GLU A 75 16.03 -3.70 1.69
N LEU A 76 16.61 -2.91 2.60
CA LEU A 76 17.26 -1.65 2.26
C LEU A 76 18.27 -1.80 1.13
N THR A 77 19.19 -2.74 1.25
CA THR A 77 20.20 -3.00 0.21
C THR A 77 19.55 -3.39 -1.12
N ALA A 78 18.52 -4.24 -1.08
CA ALA A 78 17.79 -4.68 -2.28
C ALA A 78 17.08 -3.51 -2.98
N ILE A 79 16.45 -2.61 -2.20
CA ILE A 79 15.74 -1.43 -2.71
C ILE A 79 16.73 -0.42 -3.32
N LEU A 80 17.85 -0.18 -2.66
CA LEU A 80 18.90 0.70 -3.18
C LEU A 80 19.57 0.11 -4.44
N GLN A 81 19.75 -1.21 -4.51
CA GLN A 81 20.19 -1.88 -5.73
C GLN A 81 19.18 -1.72 -6.86
N ALA A 82 17.88 -1.87 -6.58
CA ALA A 82 16.82 -1.62 -7.57
C ALA A 82 16.86 -0.16 -8.06
N GLN A 83 17.03 0.82 -7.16
CA GLN A 83 17.18 2.23 -7.55
C GLN A 83 18.37 2.43 -8.48
N ARG A 84 19.51 1.84 -8.18
CA ARG A 84 20.70 1.92 -9.05
C ARG A 84 20.42 1.36 -10.46
N VAL A 85 19.67 0.26 -10.56
CA VAL A 85 19.27 -0.31 -11.85
C VAL A 85 18.28 0.61 -12.57
N VAL A 86 17.28 1.14 -11.86
CA VAL A 86 16.28 2.08 -12.40
C VAL A 86 16.96 3.31 -13.00
N MET A 87 17.95 3.88 -12.31
CA MET A 87 18.65 5.09 -12.75
C MET A 87 19.44 4.92 -14.04
N ARG A 88 19.81 3.70 -14.42
CA ARG A 88 20.49 3.45 -15.72
C ARG A 88 19.58 3.74 -16.92
N GLN A 89 18.27 3.66 -16.75
CA GLN A 89 17.26 3.90 -17.80
C GLN A 89 16.49 5.20 -17.54
N ALA A 90 16.24 5.51 -16.29
CA ALA A 90 15.49 6.67 -15.82
C ALA A 90 16.33 7.49 -14.83
N HIS A 91 17.41 8.13 -15.33
CA HIS A 91 18.41 8.85 -14.54
C HIS A 91 17.87 10.02 -13.69
N ARG A 92 16.63 10.46 -13.92
CA ARG A 92 15.95 11.46 -13.10
C ARG A 92 15.03 10.87 -12.05
N MET A 93 14.86 9.53 -12.01
CA MET A 93 13.99 8.88 -11.05
C MET A 93 14.51 9.05 -9.64
N LEU A 94 13.65 9.53 -8.75
CA LEU A 94 13.97 9.73 -7.34
C LEU A 94 13.33 8.59 -6.51
N LEU A 95 14.09 8.06 -5.55
CA LEU A 95 13.57 7.15 -4.54
C LEU A 95 13.30 7.90 -3.24
N LEU A 96 12.09 7.77 -2.71
CA LEU A 96 11.70 8.23 -1.39
C LEU A 96 11.63 7.02 -0.45
N ILE A 97 12.38 7.04 0.65
CA ILE A 97 12.32 5.97 1.67
C ILE A 97 11.70 6.56 2.94
N THR A 98 10.55 6.06 3.36
CA THR A 98 9.99 6.44 4.66
C THR A 98 10.72 5.71 5.78
N MET A 99 11.24 6.46 6.73
CA MET A 99 11.94 5.91 7.88
C MET A 99 10.96 5.41 8.94
N ARG A 100 11.31 4.32 9.60
CA ARG A 100 10.67 3.89 10.86
C ARG A 100 11.28 4.68 12.03
N PRO A 101 10.60 4.82 13.16
CA PRO A 101 11.17 5.50 14.35
C PRO A 101 12.49 4.89 14.88
N SER A 102 12.72 3.60 14.58
CA SER A 102 13.93 2.87 14.95
C SER A 102 15.07 2.98 13.95
N ASP A 103 14.85 3.57 12.78
CA ASP A 103 15.83 3.60 11.70
C ASP A 103 16.90 4.68 11.97
N GLU A 104 18.15 4.35 11.70
CA GLU A 104 19.28 5.25 11.77
C GLU A 104 19.60 5.79 10.37
N ALA A 105 19.49 7.11 10.20
CA ALA A 105 19.76 7.76 8.90
C ALA A 105 21.17 7.47 8.40
N ASP A 106 22.15 7.47 9.29
CA ASP A 106 23.55 7.23 8.94
C ASP A 106 23.78 5.84 8.34
N GLN A 107 23.06 4.83 8.81
CA GLN A 107 23.13 3.48 8.24
C GLN A 107 22.62 3.48 6.79
N ILE A 108 21.49 4.14 6.52
CA ILE A 108 20.93 4.22 5.17
C ILE A 108 21.87 4.99 4.24
N LEU A 109 22.45 6.09 4.73
CA LEU A 109 23.44 6.88 3.99
C LEU A 109 24.66 6.05 3.63
N ALA A 110 25.20 5.28 4.58
CA ALA A 110 26.37 4.43 4.35
C ALA A 110 26.11 3.36 3.29
N VAL A 111 24.94 2.70 3.32
CA VAL A 111 24.56 1.69 2.32
C VAL A 111 24.37 2.35 0.95
N ALA A 112 23.75 3.51 0.86
CA ALA A 112 23.55 4.25 -0.38
C ALA A 112 24.91 4.67 -0.99
N GLN A 113 25.80 5.21 -0.18
CA GLN A 113 27.15 5.57 -0.61
C GLN A 113 27.94 4.38 -1.15
N GLY A 114 27.83 3.20 -0.50
CA GLY A 114 28.45 1.97 -0.97
C GLY A 114 27.92 1.48 -2.32
N LEU A 115 26.79 2.00 -2.78
CA LEU A 115 26.16 1.73 -4.08
C LEU A 115 26.31 2.89 -5.07
N ASP A 116 27.14 3.88 -4.79
CA ASP A 116 27.33 5.10 -5.59
C ASP A 116 25.99 5.89 -5.78
N LEU A 117 25.13 5.92 -4.76
CA LEU A 117 23.90 6.69 -4.73
C LEU A 117 24.03 7.90 -3.82
N ASN A 118 23.62 9.07 -4.30
CA ASN A 118 23.59 10.29 -3.51
C ASN A 118 22.28 10.31 -2.71
N ALA A 119 22.39 10.15 -1.40
CA ALA A 119 21.26 10.12 -0.49
C ALA A 119 21.29 11.30 0.50
N ALA A 120 20.12 11.79 0.92
CA ALA A 120 20.00 12.80 1.95
C ALA A 120 18.79 12.54 2.85
N LEU A 121 18.92 12.91 4.12
CA LEU A 121 17.77 13.01 5.02
C LEU A 121 17.01 14.29 4.72
N TRP A 122 15.70 14.17 4.50
CA TRP A 122 14.88 15.34 4.31
C TRP A 122 14.79 16.17 5.59
N GLN A 123 15.00 17.48 5.42
CA GLN A 123 14.81 18.51 6.44
C GLN A 123 14.31 19.80 5.77
N THR A 124 13.65 20.65 6.54
CA THR A 124 13.18 21.93 6.02
C THR A 124 14.37 22.74 5.49
N GLY A 125 14.27 23.21 4.24
CA GLY A 125 15.34 23.96 3.57
C GLY A 125 16.35 23.10 2.80
N LEU A 126 16.19 21.75 2.77
CA LEU A 126 17.00 20.92 1.91
C LEU A 126 16.76 21.28 0.44
N GLU A 127 17.80 21.69 -0.26
CA GLU A 127 17.75 21.89 -1.71
C GLU A 127 17.74 20.53 -2.40
N ILE A 128 16.61 20.17 -3.00
CA ILE A 128 16.46 18.92 -3.77
C ILE A 128 17.01 19.16 -5.17
N GLY A 129 18.32 19.09 -5.29
CA GLY A 129 19.03 19.19 -6.56
C GLY A 129 18.82 17.97 -7.45
N GLN A 130 19.22 18.08 -8.73
CA GLN A 130 19.13 16.96 -9.68
C GLN A 130 20.09 15.80 -9.37
N ASN A 131 21.06 16.03 -8.50
CA ASN A 131 22.09 15.08 -8.10
C ASN A 131 21.70 14.16 -6.92
N LEU A 132 20.53 14.35 -6.31
CA LEU A 132 20.05 13.43 -5.28
C LEU A 132 19.28 12.25 -5.92
N ASP A 133 19.62 11.05 -5.50
CA ASP A 133 19.05 9.80 -6.00
C ASP A 133 18.05 9.18 -5.02
N VAL A 134 18.27 9.48 -3.73
CA VAL A 134 17.47 8.95 -2.62
C VAL A 134 17.21 10.06 -1.60
N ILE A 135 15.96 10.16 -1.15
CA ILE A 135 15.57 11.04 -0.03
C ILE A 135 14.93 10.18 1.06
N MET A 136 15.49 10.25 2.24
CA MET A 136 14.90 9.64 3.43
C MET A 136 13.90 10.59 4.06
N ILE A 137 12.67 10.12 4.24
CA ILE A 137 11.58 10.86 4.83
C ILE A 137 11.45 10.48 6.30
N PRO A 138 11.61 11.42 7.24
CA PRO A 138 11.49 11.14 8.66
C PRO A 138 10.13 10.54 9.04
N ALA A 139 10.13 9.66 10.06
CA ALA A 139 8.93 8.96 10.53
C ALA A 139 7.79 9.87 10.99
N GLN A 140 8.08 11.12 11.30
CA GLN A 140 7.10 12.11 11.75
C GLN A 140 6.27 12.71 10.61
N ILE A 141 6.71 12.53 9.36
CA ILE A 141 5.97 13.00 8.19
C ILE A 141 4.81 12.04 7.90
N ASP A 142 3.62 12.61 7.74
CA ASP A 142 2.44 11.82 7.43
C ASP A 142 2.55 11.11 6.07
N LEU A 143 2.28 9.80 6.07
CA LEU A 143 2.33 8.98 4.86
C LEU A 143 1.33 9.46 3.79
N THR A 144 0.18 10.02 4.18
CA THR A 144 -0.81 10.54 3.23
C THR A 144 -0.20 11.59 2.31
N SER A 145 0.61 12.49 2.88
CA SER A 145 1.35 13.49 2.12
C SER A 145 2.40 12.86 1.20
N CYS A 146 3.04 11.77 1.65
CA CYS A 146 4.05 11.07 0.85
C CYS A 146 3.46 10.42 -0.40
N PHE A 147 2.25 9.86 -0.34
CA PHE A 147 1.59 9.26 -1.50
C PHE A 147 1.27 10.27 -2.61
N ARG A 148 1.10 11.55 -2.28
CA ARG A 148 0.95 12.62 -3.28
C ARG A 148 2.24 12.90 -4.04
N LEU A 149 3.40 12.62 -3.43
CA LEU A 149 4.72 12.82 -4.02
C LEU A 149 5.09 11.73 -5.01
N ALA A 150 4.76 10.49 -4.66
CA ALA A 150 5.12 9.32 -5.41
C ALA A 150 3.92 8.37 -5.48
N PRO A 151 3.17 8.38 -6.59
CA PRO A 151 2.00 7.52 -6.76
C PRO A 151 2.36 6.04 -6.94
N LEU A 152 3.65 5.72 -7.08
CA LEU A 152 4.17 4.36 -7.17
C LEU A 152 4.88 4.01 -5.86
N CYS A 153 4.44 2.95 -5.18
CA CYS A 153 5.04 2.57 -3.92
C CYS A 153 5.36 1.07 -3.82
N PHE A 154 6.51 0.76 -3.24
CA PHE A 154 6.87 -0.56 -2.75
C PHE A 154 6.51 -0.66 -1.27
N LEU A 155 5.71 -1.68 -0.91
CA LEU A 155 5.35 -1.97 0.48
C LEU A 155 6.38 -2.96 1.05
N GLY A 156 7.23 -2.46 1.92
CA GLY A 156 8.30 -3.23 2.57
C GLY A 156 7.77 -4.29 3.55
N GLN A 157 8.70 -4.97 4.21
CA GLN A 157 8.47 -6.18 5.01
C GLN A 157 7.86 -7.32 4.20
N SER A 158 8.14 -7.35 2.91
CA SER A 158 7.48 -8.28 1.98
C SER A 158 8.44 -9.01 1.04
N LEU A 159 9.69 -8.53 0.88
CA LEU A 159 10.63 -9.12 -0.08
C LEU A 159 11.35 -10.36 0.45
N PHE A 160 11.51 -10.47 1.77
CA PHE A 160 12.19 -11.59 2.42
C PHE A 160 11.31 -12.27 3.46
N GLU A 161 11.52 -13.57 3.68
CA GLU A 161 10.70 -14.44 4.53
C GLU A 161 10.52 -13.98 5.98
N THR A 162 11.43 -13.15 6.48
CA THR A 162 11.32 -12.56 7.83
C THR A 162 10.35 -11.39 7.91
N GLY A 163 9.80 -10.95 6.80
CA GLY A 163 8.82 -9.87 6.75
C GLY A 163 7.46 -10.30 7.29
N GLN A 164 6.79 -9.39 8.00
CA GLN A 164 5.43 -9.61 8.49
C GLN A 164 4.38 -9.10 7.49
N GLY A 165 4.82 -8.38 6.48
CA GLY A 165 3.94 -7.65 5.59
C GLY A 165 3.25 -6.48 6.30
N GLN A 166 2.43 -5.77 5.58
CA GLN A 166 1.58 -4.68 6.08
C GLN A 166 0.29 -4.66 5.27
N SER A 167 -0.76 -4.03 5.81
CA SER A 167 -2.02 -3.90 5.06
C SER A 167 -1.81 -3.05 3.80
N PRO A 168 -2.23 -3.51 2.62
CA PRO A 168 -2.11 -2.73 1.38
C PRO A 168 -3.17 -1.66 1.24
N TYR A 169 -4.20 -1.67 2.08
CA TYR A 169 -5.40 -0.89 1.88
C TYR A 169 -5.20 0.61 2.05
N GLN A 170 -4.30 1.05 2.93
CA GLN A 170 -3.99 2.47 3.06
C GLN A 170 -3.39 3.02 1.76
N ALA A 171 -2.40 2.32 1.20
CA ALA A 171 -1.79 2.70 -0.06
C ALA A 171 -2.82 2.71 -1.21
N ALA A 172 -3.66 1.68 -1.29
CA ALA A 172 -4.72 1.57 -2.29
C ALA A 172 -5.78 2.69 -2.17
N ALA A 173 -6.21 3.01 -0.95
CA ALA A 173 -7.18 4.08 -0.69
C ALA A 173 -6.63 5.47 -1.07
N LEU A 174 -5.31 5.67 -0.94
CA LEU A 174 -4.61 6.89 -1.31
C LEU A 174 -4.22 6.95 -2.80
N GLY A 175 -4.65 5.96 -3.60
CA GLY A 175 -4.45 5.95 -5.03
C GLY A 175 -3.04 5.56 -5.47
N ALA A 176 -2.30 4.83 -4.65
CA ALA A 176 -0.98 4.36 -5.01
C ALA A 176 -1.02 3.13 -5.92
N ALA A 177 -0.13 3.09 -6.90
CA ALA A 177 0.21 1.88 -7.64
C ALA A 177 1.18 1.04 -6.80
N ILE A 178 0.76 -0.15 -6.39
CA ILE A 178 1.44 -0.94 -5.36
C ILE A 178 2.38 -1.97 -5.98
N ILE A 179 3.61 -2.03 -5.48
CA ILE A 179 4.56 -3.14 -5.69
C ILE A 179 4.80 -3.82 -4.35
N VAL A 180 4.89 -5.15 -4.35
CA VAL A 180 5.04 -5.94 -3.13
C VAL A 180 5.87 -7.19 -3.38
N GLY A 181 6.62 -7.65 -2.37
CA GLY A 181 7.28 -8.95 -2.37
C GLY A 181 6.34 -10.13 -2.11
N PRO A 182 6.83 -11.37 -2.09
CA PRO A 182 6.01 -12.57 -1.92
C PRO A 182 5.60 -12.84 -0.46
N PHE A 183 6.24 -12.20 0.53
CA PHE A 183 6.05 -12.50 1.95
C PHE A 183 5.19 -11.42 2.63
N VAL A 184 3.88 -11.59 2.60
CA VAL A 184 2.91 -10.59 3.08
C VAL A 184 2.20 -11.01 4.38
N GLY A 185 2.63 -12.11 4.99
CA GLY A 185 2.17 -12.57 6.29
C GLY A 185 0.65 -12.74 6.40
N ALA A 186 0.06 -12.14 7.43
CA ALA A 186 -1.38 -12.23 7.71
C ALA A 186 -2.26 -11.53 6.65
N HIS A 187 -1.68 -10.72 5.77
CA HIS A 187 -2.41 -9.93 4.76
C HIS A 187 -2.56 -10.64 3.41
N MET A 188 -2.18 -11.92 3.29
CA MET A 188 -2.20 -12.67 2.03
C MET A 188 -3.53 -12.55 1.27
N ALA A 189 -4.65 -12.72 1.96
CA ALA A 189 -5.98 -12.65 1.33
C ALA A 189 -6.29 -11.25 0.75
N ASP A 190 -5.79 -10.19 1.38
CA ASP A 190 -5.97 -8.83 0.91
C ASP A 190 -5.12 -8.56 -0.34
N TYR A 191 -3.88 -9.04 -0.31
CA TYR A 191 -2.98 -8.95 -1.46
C TYR A 191 -3.44 -9.80 -2.65
N ASP A 192 -3.99 -11.00 -2.41
CA ASP A 192 -4.54 -11.85 -3.47
C ASP A 192 -5.71 -11.16 -4.16
N ARG A 193 -6.61 -10.55 -3.40
CA ARG A 193 -7.76 -9.80 -3.94
C ARG A 193 -7.33 -8.62 -4.81
N LEU A 194 -6.36 -7.83 -4.34
CA LEU A 194 -5.81 -6.72 -5.13
C LEU A 194 -5.09 -7.22 -6.38
N TYR A 195 -4.34 -8.33 -6.28
CA TYR A 195 -3.63 -8.92 -7.41
C TYR A 195 -4.60 -9.44 -8.48
N GLU A 196 -5.65 -10.16 -8.10
CA GLU A 196 -6.70 -10.64 -9.00
C GLU A 196 -7.42 -9.51 -9.73
N ALA A 197 -7.58 -8.37 -9.07
CA ALA A 197 -8.15 -7.16 -9.67
C ALA A 197 -7.16 -6.38 -10.55
N GLY A 198 -5.87 -6.74 -10.58
CA GLY A 198 -4.83 -5.97 -11.28
C GLY A 198 -4.37 -4.73 -10.50
N GLY A 199 -4.70 -4.63 -9.22
CA GLY A 199 -4.42 -3.48 -8.36
C GLY A 199 -3.01 -3.45 -7.74
N LEU A 200 -2.16 -4.43 -8.06
CA LEU A 200 -0.77 -4.46 -7.60
C LEU A 200 0.14 -5.31 -8.49
N ARG A 201 1.44 -5.12 -8.32
CA ARG A 201 2.49 -5.93 -8.95
C ARG A 201 3.29 -6.69 -7.89
N ARG A 202 3.46 -8.02 -8.07
CA ARG A 202 4.35 -8.84 -7.25
C ARG A 202 5.74 -8.93 -7.86
N VAL A 203 6.76 -8.92 -7.00
CA VAL A 203 8.17 -9.03 -7.36
C VAL A 203 8.89 -9.96 -6.38
N ASN A 204 9.92 -10.68 -6.83
CA ASN A 204 10.61 -11.68 -6.03
C ASN A 204 12.04 -11.27 -5.65
N ASP A 205 12.61 -10.32 -6.38
CA ASP A 205 13.99 -9.90 -6.20
C ASP A 205 14.21 -8.42 -6.60
N PRO A 206 15.42 -7.84 -6.33
CA PRO A 206 15.71 -6.45 -6.67
C PRO A 206 15.64 -6.13 -8.18
N ASN A 207 15.93 -7.09 -9.07
CA ASN A 207 15.87 -6.87 -10.51
C ASN A 207 14.42 -6.81 -11.01
N GLU A 208 13.57 -7.69 -10.49
CA GLU A 208 12.14 -7.64 -10.75
C GLU A 208 11.53 -6.35 -10.18
N LEU A 209 11.97 -5.90 -9.00
CA LEU A 209 11.55 -4.63 -8.42
C LEU A 209 11.93 -3.47 -9.34
N ALA A 210 13.17 -3.40 -9.80
CA ALA A 210 13.62 -2.35 -10.73
C ALA A 210 12.79 -2.37 -12.04
N THR A 211 12.54 -3.55 -12.59
CA THR A 211 11.73 -3.73 -13.79
C THR A 211 10.29 -3.25 -13.55
N ALA A 212 9.68 -3.60 -12.42
CA ALA A 212 8.35 -3.16 -12.06
C ALA A 212 8.27 -1.64 -11.91
N VAL A 213 9.25 -1.02 -11.22
CA VAL A 213 9.34 0.44 -11.08
C VAL A 213 9.40 1.10 -12.47
N LEU A 214 10.24 0.63 -13.38
CA LEU A 214 10.37 1.19 -14.72
C LEU A 214 9.08 1.04 -15.53
N GLN A 215 8.44 -0.12 -15.51
CA GLN A 215 7.19 -0.36 -16.23
C GLN A 215 6.05 0.48 -15.68
N MET A 216 5.91 0.53 -14.33
CA MET A 216 4.83 1.25 -13.66
C MET A 216 5.10 2.75 -13.53
N SER A 217 6.28 3.25 -13.90
CA SER A 217 6.55 4.69 -14.00
C SER A 217 5.85 5.33 -15.20
N ALA A 218 5.37 4.53 -16.16
CA ALA A 218 4.50 5.00 -17.23
C ALA A 218 3.14 5.44 -16.62
N PRO A 219 2.69 6.69 -16.83
CA PRO A 219 1.49 7.22 -16.18
C PRO A 219 0.24 6.38 -16.37
N GLU A 220 0.08 5.79 -17.56
CA GLU A 220 -1.06 4.93 -17.89
C GLU A 220 -1.07 3.64 -17.03
N GLN A 221 0.08 2.99 -16.88
CA GLN A 221 0.23 1.77 -16.09
C GLN A 221 0.00 2.04 -14.60
N ALA A 222 0.58 3.13 -14.09
CA ALA A 222 0.34 3.56 -12.71
C ALA A 222 -1.15 3.83 -12.47
N ALA A 223 -1.80 4.59 -13.35
CA ALA A 223 -3.21 4.94 -13.23
C ALA A 223 -4.13 3.72 -13.30
N GLN A 224 -3.90 2.77 -14.20
CA GLN A 224 -4.68 1.53 -14.29
C GLN A 224 -4.56 0.71 -13.01
N THR A 225 -3.33 0.52 -12.52
CA THR A 225 -3.08 -0.27 -11.30
C THR A 225 -3.68 0.40 -10.07
N SER A 226 -3.49 1.71 -9.90
CA SER A 226 -4.03 2.44 -8.75
C SER A 226 -5.56 2.50 -8.77
N LEU A 227 -6.18 2.66 -9.94
CA LEU A 227 -7.65 2.64 -10.07
C LEU A 227 -8.22 1.26 -9.70
N ALA A 228 -7.60 0.18 -10.16
CA ALA A 228 -8.01 -1.17 -9.80
C ALA A 228 -7.91 -1.42 -8.28
N ALA A 229 -6.79 -0.99 -7.65
CA ALA A 229 -6.62 -1.09 -6.21
C ALA A 229 -7.66 -0.27 -5.44
N TRP A 230 -7.86 0.99 -5.83
CA TRP A 230 -8.83 1.88 -5.22
C TRP A 230 -10.26 1.33 -5.32
N THR A 231 -10.64 0.75 -6.46
CA THR A 231 -11.97 0.15 -6.67
C THR A 231 -12.23 -0.98 -5.66
N VAL A 232 -11.25 -1.85 -5.42
CA VAL A 232 -11.37 -2.94 -4.43
C VAL A 232 -11.60 -2.38 -3.01
N VAL A 233 -10.86 -1.34 -2.63
CA VAL A 233 -10.96 -0.74 -1.29
C VAL A 233 -12.27 0.02 -1.12
N SER A 234 -12.71 0.77 -2.14
CA SER A 234 -13.95 1.55 -2.10
C SER A 234 -15.18 0.65 -1.95
N GLN A 235 -15.22 -0.47 -2.66
CA GLN A 235 -16.29 -1.46 -2.49
C GLN A 235 -16.36 -2.01 -1.06
N GLY A 236 -15.22 -2.25 -0.42
CA GLY A 236 -15.17 -2.70 0.97
C GLY A 236 -15.65 -1.65 1.98
N ALA A 237 -15.37 -0.38 1.74
CA ALA A 237 -15.83 0.72 2.56
C ALA A 237 -17.36 0.87 2.48
N GLU A 238 -17.95 0.84 1.28
CA GLU A 238 -19.40 0.89 1.07
C GLU A 238 -20.14 -0.23 1.83
N VAL A 239 -19.57 -1.43 1.87
CA VAL A 239 -20.11 -2.55 2.64
C VAL A 239 -20.12 -2.26 4.13
N THR A 240 -19.04 -1.70 4.63
CA THR A 240 -18.90 -1.35 6.06
C THR A 240 -19.90 -0.28 6.46
N ASP A 241 -20.06 0.75 5.64
CA ASP A 241 -21.02 1.84 5.87
C ASP A 241 -22.47 1.31 5.85
N ALA A 242 -22.79 0.46 4.89
CA ALA A 242 -24.13 -0.15 4.79
C ALA A 242 -24.45 -1.04 6.00
N LEU A 243 -23.47 -1.81 6.51
CA LEU A 243 -23.66 -2.64 7.70
C LEU A 243 -23.71 -1.82 8.98
N THR A 244 -22.96 -0.74 9.06
CA THR A 244 -23.00 0.20 10.19
C THR A 244 -24.37 0.90 10.26
N ALA A 245 -24.87 1.39 9.14
CA ALA A 245 -26.20 1.99 9.06
C ALA A 245 -27.29 1.00 9.48
N LEU A 246 -27.22 -0.25 9.02
CA LEU A 246 -28.17 -1.30 9.41
C LEU A 246 -28.10 -1.60 10.92
N ALA A 247 -26.92 -1.65 11.51
CA ALA A 247 -26.74 -1.90 12.93
C ALA A 247 -27.33 -0.77 13.78
N LEU A 248 -27.13 0.48 13.35
CA LEU A 248 -27.69 1.65 14.02
C LEU A 248 -29.22 1.67 13.94
N ASP A 249 -29.80 1.32 12.80
CA ASP A 249 -31.24 1.21 12.59
C ASP A 249 -31.87 0.16 13.52
N GLN A 250 -31.21 -0.98 13.71
CA GLN A 250 -31.65 -2.05 14.59
C GLN A 250 -31.49 -1.73 16.09
N LEU A 251 -30.60 -0.82 16.45
CA LEU A 251 -30.37 -0.39 17.85
C LEU A 251 -31.21 0.84 18.23
N GLY A 252 -31.66 1.63 17.24
CA GLY A 252 -32.43 2.86 17.44
C GLY A 252 -33.98 2.65 17.42
N GLY A 253 -34.45 1.44 17.13
CA GLY A 253 -35.86 1.03 17.20
C GLY A 253 -36.10 0.19 18.45
#